data_7447dfd018b1738d3c0e1addeaa1edd7
#
_entry.id   7447dfd018b1738d3c0e1addeaa1edd7
#
_cell.length_a   1.000
_cell.length_b   1.000
_cell.length_c   1.000
_cell.angle_alpha   90.00
_cell.angle_beta   90.00
_cell.angle_gamma   90.00
#
_symmetry.space_group_name_H-M   'P 1'
#
loop_
_entity.id
_entity.type
_entity.pdbx_description
1 polymer ?
#
loop_
_entity_poly.entity_id
_entity_poly.type
_entity_poly.pdbx_seq_one_letter_code
_entity_poly.pdbx_strand_id
1 'polypeptide(L)'
;WSSDVCSSDLDYAHRRVLGLSICMKSGFWKEAAMRIDNLTLKNFRNFENAEIPLNPKMNIVIGNNGSGKSSLLMGALTAASTFFLGIDYASPRSIKTEDVRHVAYETNKIYQQREVYPVEVSCQGVINGNACTWSRSLSGPKSNTTYGAASDLKKIASELQKKAALPSSQTVLPLIAYYGTGRLWAQKQAKQKEKQKLKSRFEGYQDCIAEQATDKQLMEWFSDMTLLVSQEGPIPQVSAVQRALERCFADLIDHDETQHVKVEYRQRYRAIVVEYVNRNGEHELHPMSEMSDGYRSVLNMVADIAHRMAVLNPQLGDSVLETPGIIIIDEIELHLHPGWQKRILNDLTTVFPNIQFIVSTHSPEVITSYKDANLILLKHEGSATQIDSAYGKDVNTVLRSILLVGDRPIEIEKLFDKFSELLHKEDYAKAKEVLENLEQILGYNDPSVYDARNSLEIEQMEWPE
;
A
#
# COMPACT_ATOMS: atom_id res chain seq x y z
N TRP A 1 -49.65 -33.60 21.46
CA TRP A 1 -49.61 -32.19 21.84
C TRP A 1 -48.32 -31.61 21.35
N SER A 2 -48.49 -30.82 20.33
CA SER A 2 -47.48 -30.15 19.52
C SER A 2 -46.70 -29.10 20.31
N SER A 3 -45.41 -29.05 20.12
CA SER A 3 -44.56 -27.92 20.45
C SER A 3 -43.85 -27.45 19.17
N ASP A 4 -44.58 -26.69 18.39
CA ASP A 4 -44.01 -25.84 17.35
C ASP A 4 -43.63 -24.51 18.02
N VAL A 5 -42.39 -24.37 18.51
CA VAL A 5 -41.78 -23.08 18.80
C VAL A 5 -41.03 -22.66 17.56
N CYS A 6 -41.55 -21.61 16.95
CA CYS A 6 -41.18 -21.08 15.66
C CYS A 6 -39.70 -20.63 15.66
N SER A 7 -38.87 -21.22 14.81
CA SER A 7 -37.47 -20.88 14.57
C SER A 7 -37.25 -19.44 13.99
N SER A 8 -38.38 -18.76 13.67
CA SER A 8 -38.36 -17.41 13.07
C SER A 8 -38.04 -16.29 14.06
N ASP A 9 -38.32 -16.47 15.35
CA ASP A 9 -38.13 -15.42 16.34
C ASP A 9 -36.68 -15.31 16.86
N LEU A 10 -35.94 -16.42 16.84
CA LEU A 10 -34.51 -16.43 17.16
C LEU A 10 -33.67 -15.79 16.05
N ASP A 11 -34.04 -15.98 14.80
CA ASP A 11 -33.37 -15.34 13.66
C ASP A 11 -33.64 -13.82 13.60
N TYR A 12 -34.84 -13.38 13.99
CA TYR A 12 -35.21 -11.96 14.02
C TYR A 12 -34.50 -11.21 15.16
N ALA A 13 -34.35 -11.84 16.33
CA ALA A 13 -33.59 -11.29 17.45
C ALA A 13 -32.07 -11.22 17.14
N HIS A 14 -31.53 -12.26 16.47
CA HIS A 14 -30.12 -12.29 16.06
C HIS A 14 -29.80 -11.23 14.99
N ARG A 15 -30.70 -11.04 14.02
CA ARG A 15 -30.56 -9.97 13.00
C ARG A 15 -30.71 -8.58 13.58
N ARG A 16 -31.53 -8.38 14.61
CA ARG A 16 -31.69 -7.09 15.28
C ARG A 16 -30.48 -6.73 16.15
N VAL A 17 -29.88 -7.71 16.83
CA VAL A 17 -28.64 -7.52 17.61
C VAL A 17 -27.44 -7.28 16.69
N LEU A 18 -27.36 -7.99 15.55
CA LEU A 18 -26.34 -7.75 14.52
C LEU A 18 -26.54 -6.39 13.83
N GLY A 19 -27.77 -6.01 13.51
CA GLY A 19 -28.10 -4.71 12.91
C GLY A 19 -27.81 -3.53 13.83
N LEU A 20 -28.09 -3.63 15.13
CA LEU A 20 -27.75 -2.62 16.12
C LEU A 20 -26.25 -2.55 16.39
N SER A 21 -25.55 -3.69 16.40
CA SER A 21 -24.09 -3.75 16.52
C SER A 21 -23.38 -3.12 15.33
N ILE A 22 -23.88 -3.34 14.09
CA ILE A 22 -23.34 -2.74 12.86
C ILE A 22 -23.63 -1.23 12.83
N CYS A 23 -24.82 -0.79 13.26
CA CYS A 23 -25.19 0.64 13.27
C CYS A 23 -24.41 1.43 14.34
N MET A 24 -24.16 0.85 15.51
CA MET A 24 -23.29 1.46 16.55
C MET A 24 -21.83 1.50 16.10
N LYS A 25 -21.31 0.42 15.48
CA LYS A 25 -19.94 0.39 14.93
C LYS A 25 -19.72 1.44 13.84
N SER A 26 -20.67 1.66 12.93
CA SER A 26 -20.53 2.64 11.84
C SER A 26 -20.43 4.10 12.30
N GLY A 27 -21.06 4.47 13.39
CA GLY A 27 -20.95 5.80 14.01
C GLY A 27 -19.59 6.03 14.68
N PHE A 28 -19.14 5.06 15.46
CA PHE A 28 -17.87 5.10 16.19
C PHE A 28 -16.64 5.25 15.27
N TRP A 29 -16.60 4.52 14.17
CA TRP A 29 -15.49 4.59 13.19
C TRP A 29 -15.48 5.89 12.38
N LYS A 30 -16.65 6.50 12.16
CA LYS A 30 -16.73 7.82 11.49
C LYS A 30 -16.10 8.93 12.32
N GLU A 31 -16.28 8.89 13.65
CA GLU A 31 -15.69 9.88 14.57
C GLU A 31 -14.17 9.76 14.67
N ALA A 32 -13.60 8.55 14.53
CA ALA A 32 -12.16 8.33 14.62
C ALA A 32 -11.43 8.42 13.27
N ALA A 33 -12.16 8.62 12.18
CA ALA A 33 -11.60 8.59 10.82
C ALA A 33 -10.54 9.67 10.60
N MET A 34 -9.41 9.27 9.99
CA MET A 34 -8.44 10.18 9.39
C MET A 34 -8.20 9.74 7.95
N ARG A 35 -8.41 10.65 6.99
CA ARG A 35 -8.14 10.43 5.58
C ARG A 35 -7.85 11.74 4.85
N ILE A 36 -7.18 11.64 3.74
CA ILE A 36 -6.94 12.73 2.79
C ILE A 36 -7.87 12.52 1.60
N ASP A 37 -8.71 13.50 1.28
CA ASP A 37 -9.61 13.46 0.13
C ASP A 37 -8.99 14.13 -1.10
N ASN A 38 -8.16 15.18 -0.90
CA ASN A 38 -7.43 15.87 -1.97
C ASN A 38 -6.03 16.29 -1.49
N LEU A 39 -5.01 16.05 -2.31
CA LEU A 39 -3.62 16.45 -2.08
C LEU A 39 -3.17 17.42 -3.16
N THR A 40 -2.67 18.60 -2.76
CA THR A 40 -2.10 19.59 -3.69
C THR A 40 -0.61 19.75 -3.40
N LEU A 41 0.21 19.62 -4.44
CA LEU A 41 1.66 19.76 -4.41
C LEU A 41 2.07 20.94 -5.30
N LYS A 42 2.76 21.94 -4.72
CA LYS A 42 3.28 23.09 -5.46
C LYS A 42 4.79 23.22 -5.27
N ASN A 43 5.51 23.29 -6.37
CA ASN A 43 6.97 23.34 -6.42
C ASN A 43 7.65 22.22 -5.59
N PHE A 44 7.00 21.06 -5.50
CA PHE A 44 7.46 19.94 -4.70
C PHE A 44 8.09 18.88 -5.60
N ARG A 45 9.40 18.72 -5.52
CA ARG A 45 10.19 17.79 -6.36
C ARG A 45 9.87 17.95 -7.85
N ASN A 46 9.27 16.95 -8.48
CA ASN A 46 8.93 16.97 -9.91
C ASN A 46 7.63 17.78 -10.20
N PHE A 47 6.84 18.10 -9.16
CA PHE A 47 5.54 18.75 -9.34
C PHE A 47 5.67 20.28 -9.30
N GLU A 48 5.23 20.93 -10.36
CA GLU A 48 5.07 22.39 -10.38
C GLU A 48 3.81 22.80 -9.66
N ASN A 49 2.68 22.23 -10.08
CA ASN A 49 1.39 22.37 -9.44
C ASN A 49 0.56 21.15 -9.81
N ALA A 50 0.29 20.28 -8.85
CA ALA A 50 -0.52 19.08 -9.06
C ALA A 50 -1.60 19.00 -7.99
N GLU A 51 -2.83 18.76 -8.43
CA GLU A 51 -3.99 18.50 -7.60
C GLU A 51 -4.40 17.03 -7.81
N ILE A 52 -4.48 16.27 -6.73
CA ILE A 52 -4.59 14.82 -6.76
C ILE A 52 -5.73 14.40 -5.85
N PRO A 53 -6.91 14.11 -6.40
CA PRO A 53 -8.01 13.55 -5.64
C PRO A 53 -7.72 12.11 -5.23
N LEU A 54 -8.03 11.78 -3.96
CA LEU A 54 -7.76 10.48 -3.36
C LEU A 54 -9.05 9.77 -2.96
N ASN A 55 -9.07 8.46 -3.19
CA ASN A 55 -10.15 7.57 -2.74
C ASN A 55 -9.99 7.27 -1.23
N PRO A 56 -11.08 7.13 -0.47
CA PRO A 56 -11.03 6.81 0.94
C PRO A 56 -10.38 5.47 1.29
N LYS A 57 -10.25 4.53 0.35
CA LYS A 57 -9.71 3.19 0.62
C LYS A 57 -8.39 2.91 -0.10
N MET A 58 -8.39 2.86 -1.44
CA MET A 58 -7.23 2.41 -2.20
C MET A 58 -6.87 3.40 -3.31
N ASN A 59 -5.62 3.87 -3.28
CA ASN A 59 -5.04 4.75 -4.27
C ASN A 59 -3.75 4.12 -4.78
N ILE A 60 -3.67 3.86 -6.07
CA ILE A 60 -2.52 3.24 -6.71
C ILE A 60 -1.85 4.27 -7.63
N VAL A 61 -0.64 4.64 -7.28
CA VAL A 61 0.19 5.58 -8.04
C VAL A 61 1.05 4.79 -9.02
N ILE A 62 0.85 5.04 -10.30
CA ILE A 62 1.51 4.32 -11.39
C ILE A 62 2.27 5.28 -12.30
N GLY A 63 3.23 4.76 -13.04
CA GLY A 63 4.03 5.52 -14.00
C GLY A 63 5.44 4.94 -14.15
N ASN A 64 6.16 5.40 -15.15
CA ASN A 64 7.51 4.94 -15.46
C ASN A 64 8.52 5.34 -14.36
N ASN A 65 9.74 4.78 -14.43
CA ASN A 65 10.82 5.19 -13.54
C ASN A 65 11.10 6.69 -13.72
N GLY A 66 11.27 7.41 -12.61
CA GLY A 66 11.50 8.85 -12.62
C GLY A 66 10.24 9.72 -12.82
N SER A 67 9.04 9.14 -12.99
CA SER A 67 7.78 9.92 -13.16
C SER A 67 7.36 10.69 -11.91
N GLY A 68 7.94 10.39 -10.75
CA GLY A 68 7.63 11.08 -9.49
C GLY A 68 6.73 10.32 -8.53
N LYS A 69 6.56 8.99 -8.66
CA LYS A 69 5.74 8.18 -7.72
C LYS A 69 6.15 8.36 -6.28
N SER A 70 7.42 8.11 -5.94
CA SER A 70 7.94 8.33 -4.59
C SER A 70 7.84 9.81 -4.17
N SER A 71 7.89 10.75 -5.11
CA SER A 71 7.69 12.18 -4.82
C SER A 71 6.26 12.47 -4.36
N LEU A 72 5.26 11.89 -5.03
CA LEU A 72 3.86 11.99 -4.61
C LEU A 72 3.64 11.37 -3.24
N LEU A 73 4.20 10.16 -3.01
CA LEU A 73 4.11 9.49 -1.70
C LEU A 73 4.76 10.32 -0.59
N MET A 74 5.90 10.98 -0.84
CA MET A 74 6.53 11.89 0.12
C MET A 74 5.67 13.14 0.39
N GLY A 75 4.97 13.67 -0.62
CA GLY A 75 3.99 14.72 -0.46
C GLY A 75 2.82 14.28 0.44
N ALA A 76 2.24 13.12 0.15
CA ALA A 76 1.17 12.52 0.96
C ALA A 76 1.63 12.25 2.41
N LEU A 77 2.87 11.77 2.59
CA LEU A 77 3.47 11.57 3.90
C LEU A 77 3.65 12.87 4.68
N THR A 78 4.10 13.93 3.98
CA THR A 78 4.23 15.28 4.59
C THR A 78 2.86 15.79 5.04
N ALA A 79 1.81 15.59 4.23
CA ALA A 79 0.44 15.95 4.58
C ALA A 79 -0.09 15.13 5.77
N ALA A 80 -0.03 13.81 5.71
CA ALA A 80 -0.53 12.91 6.75
C ALA A 80 0.21 13.11 8.08
N SER A 81 1.55 13.17 8.06
CA SER A 81 2.37 13.33 9.26
C SER A 81 2.21 14.69 9.95
N THR A 82 1.56 15.66 9.30
CA THR A 82 1.23 16.96 9.92
C THR A 82 0.41 16.79 11.22
N PHE A 83 -0.36 15.68 11.33
CA PHE A 83 -1.04 15.28 12.56
C PHE A 83 -0.10 15.23 13.78
N PHE A 84 1.15 14.84 13.59
CA PHE A 84 2.15 14.75 14.66
C PHE A 84 2.61 16.10 15.22
N LEU A 85 2.19 17.22 14.66
CA LEU A 85 2.38 18.52 15.31
C LEU A 85 1.71 18.64 16.67
N GLY A 86 0.65 17.85 16.89
CA GLY A 86 -0.08 17.80 18.15
C GLY A 86 0.19 16.57 19.01
N ILE A 87 1.16 15.74 18.66
CA ILE A 87 1.53 14.48 19.32
C ILE A 87 2.96 14.57 19.84
N ASP A 88 3.16 14.40 21.17
CA ASP A 88 4.49 14.58 21.81
C ASP A 88 5.46 13.42 21.50
N TYR A 89 4.99 12.27 21.03
CA TYR A 89 5.77 11.05 20.82
C TYR A 89 6.26 10.85 19.39
N ALA A 90 5.85 11.71 18.46
CA ALA A 90 6.25 11.65 17.06
C ALA A 90 6.46 13.03 16.51
N SER A 91 7.29 13.13 15.49
CA SER A 91 7.56 14.40 14.78
C SER A 91 7.06 14.32 13.35
N PRO A 92 6.42 15.38 12.83
CA PRO A 92 6.00 15.43 11.46
C PRO A 92 7.21 15.43 10.53
N ARG A 93 7.03 14.93 9.30
CA ARG A 93 8.00 15.10 8.23
C ARG A 93 8.08 16.58 7.86
N SER A 94 9.27 17.15 7.91
CA SER A 94 9.53 18.51 7.41
C SER A 94 9.80 18.48 5.90
N ILE A 95 9.44 19.55 5.20
CA ILE A 95 9.86 19.77 3.81
C ILE A 95 11.36 20.07 3.83
N LYS A 96 12.15 19.25 3.14
CA LYS A 96 13.62 19.35 3.09
C LYS A 96 14.07 20.00 1.77
N THR A 97 15.34 20.35 1.66
CA THR A 97 15.93 20.87 0.42
C THR A 97 15.78 19.88 -0.75
N GLU A 98 15.86 18.58 -0.49
CA GLU A 98 15.62 17.53 -1.50
C GLU A 98 14.18 17.49 -2.03
N ASP A 99 13.24 18.13 -1.36
CA ASP A 99 11.84 18.22 -1.77
C ASP A 99 11.55 19.47 -2.62
N VAL A 100 12.53 20.35 -2.79
CA VAL A 100 12.39 21.59 -3.58
C VAL A 100 12.44 21.24 -5.07
N ARG A 101 11.57 21.86 -5.86
CA ARG A 101 11.62 21.72 -7.32
C ARG A 101 12.82 22.49 -7.89
N HIS A 102 13.57 21.82 -8.74
CA HIS A 102 14.68 22.40 -9.49
C HIS A 102 14.26 22.60 -10.95
N VAL A 103 14.49 23.79 -11.47
CA VAL A 103 14.25 24.12 -12.87
C VAL A 103 15.59 24.42 -13.55
N ALA A 104 15.87 23.68 -14.62
CA ALA A 104 17.05 23.92 -15.42
C ALA A 104 16.85 25.18 -16.29
N TYR A 105 17.89 26.01 -16.39
CA TYR A 105 17.92 27.14 -17.32
C TYR A 105 19.31 27.23 -17.93
N GLU A 106 19.36 27.74 -19.14
CA GLU A 106 20.62 27.91 -19.88
C GLU A 106 21.06 29.38 -19.84
N THR A 107 22.30 29.63 -19.45
CA THR A 107 22.94 30.94 -19.51
C THR A 107 24.31 30.79 -20.17
N ASN A 108 24.53 31.45 -21.30
CA ASN A 108 25.79 31.39 -22.04
C ASN A 108 26.25 29.95 -22.38
N LYS A 109 25.36 29.08 -22.81
CA LYS A 109 25.58 27.64 -23.09
C LYS A 109 26.00 26.81 -21.86
N ILE A 110 25.79 27.32 -20.67
CA ILE A 110 26.00 26.60 -19.41
C ILE A 110 24.63 26.30 -18.80
N TYR A 111 24.35 25.03 -18.56
CA TYR A 111 23.14 24.60 -17.86
C TYR A 111 23.32 24.81 -16.35
N GLN A 112 22.37 25.54 -15.76
CA GLN A 112 22.30 25.78 -14.33
C GLN A 112 20.93 25.29 -13.80
N GLN A 113 20.86 25.00 -12.52
CA GLN A 113 19.60 24.64 -11.86
C GLN A 113 19.25 25.71 -10.84
N ARG A 114 17.97 26.06 -10.77
CA ARG A 114 17.42 27.00 -9.79
C ARG A 114 16.36 26.32 -8.97
N GLU A 115 16.46 26.45 -7.64
CA GLU A 115 15.42 26.08 -6.70
C GLU A 115 14.22 27.01 -6.83
N VAL A 116 13.00 26.44 -6.77
CA VAL A 116 11.75 27.21 -6.90
C VAL A 116 11.00 27.21 -5.58
N TYR A 117 10.72 28.39 -5.07
CA TYR A 117 10.01 28.62 -3.81
C TYR A 117 8.78 29.52 -4.04
N PRO A 118 7.74 29.52 -3.16
CA PRO A 118 7.61 28.60 -2.04
C PRO A 118 7.28 27.16 -2.48
N VAL A 119 7.77 26.20 -1.70
CA VAL A 119 7.30 24.82 -1.78
C VAL A 119 6.08 24.66 -0.88
N GLU A 120 4.99 24.10 -1.37
CA GLU A 120 3.77 23.93 -0.59
C GLU A 120 3.19 22.54 -0.76
N VAL A 121 2.77 21.95 0.36
CA VAL A 121 1.99 20.71 0.45
C VAL A 121 0.72 21.06 1.19
N SER A 122 -0.41 21.05 0.48
CA SER A 122 -1.74 21.32 1.05
C SER A 122 -2.65 20.14 0.82
N CYS A 123 -3.62 19.95 1.72
CA CYS A 123 -4.61 18.90 1.55
C CYS A 123 -5.94 19.25 2.21
N GLN A 124 -6.99 18.59 1.71
CA GLN A 124 -8.31 18.54 2.28
C GLN A 124 -8.58 17.11 2.69
N GLY A 125 -9.26 16.93 3.82
CA GLY A 125 -9.55 15.58 4.31
C GLY A 125 -10.49 15.61 5.51
N VAL A 126 -10.59 14.46 6.16
CA VAL A 126 -11.40 14.27 7.37
C VAL A 126 -10.51 13.85 8.51
N ILE A 127 -10.69 14.48 9.67
CA ILE A 127 -9.99 14.13 10.90
C ILE A 127 -10.97 14.18 12.05
N ASN A 128 -11.06 13.08 12.79
CA ASN A 128 -12.00 12.93 13.91
C ASN A 128 -13.44 13.29 13.50
N GLY A 129 -13.87 12.82 12.30
CA GLY A 129 -15.21 13.06 11.75
C GLY A 129 -15.45 14.45 11.17
N ASN A 130 -14.50 15.38 11.29
CA ASN A 130 -14.63 16.75 10.80
C ASN A 130 -13.83 16.95 9.50
N ALA A 131 -14.44 17.65 8.53
CA ALA A 131 -13.72 18.12 7.35
C ALA A 131 -12.68 19.17 7.78
N CYS A 132 -11.47 19.03 7.29
CA CYS A 132 -10.34 19.85 7.64
C CYS A 132 -9.47 20.14 6.41
N THR A 133 -8.92 21.35 6.35
CA THR A 133 -7.93 21.75 5.34
C THR A 133 -6.66 22.20 6.09
N TRP A 134 -5.50 21.72 5.63
CA TRP A 134 -4.23 22.13 6.23
C TRP A 134 -3.12 22.19 5.18
N SER A 135 -2.11 22.99 5.44
CA SER A 135 -0.94 23.09 4.57
C SER A 135 0.36 23.27 5.34
N ARG A 136 1.43 22.88 4.69
CA ARG A 136 2.82 23.08 5.11
C ARG A 136 3.58 23.72 3.97
N SER A 137 4.43 24.71 4.26
CA SER A 137 5.22 25.37 3.22
C SER A 137 6.66 25.65 3.67
N LEU A 138 7.55 25.73 2.69
CA LEU A 138 8.94 26.13 2.84
C LEU A 138 9.17 27.35 1.94
N SER A 139 9.42 28.51 2.56
CA SER A 139 9.46 29.79 1.84
C SER A 139 10.81 30.09 1.18
N GLY A 140 11.88 29.40 1.56
CA GLY A 140 13.23 29.63 1.01
C GLY A 140 14.27 28.69 1.59
N PRO A 141 15.53 28.73 1.10
CA PRO A 141 16.58 27.74 1.39
C PRO A 141 16.99 27.65 2.88
N LYS A 142 16.81 28.73 3.64
CA LYS A 142 17.18 28.80 5.07
C LYS A 142 15.96 28.92 5.98
N SER A 143 14.75 28.71 5.45
CA SER A 143 13.54 28.78 6.25
C SER A 143 13.18 27.42 6.82
N ASN A 144 12.38 27.42 7.87
CA ASN A 144 11.78 26.19 8.41
C ASN A 144 10.43 25.95 7.79
N THR A 145 10.03 24.69 7.72
CA THR A 145 8.67 24.32 7.31
C THR A 145 7.63 24.96 8.23
N THR A 146 6.64 25.67 7.67
CA THR A 146 5.61 26.39 8.44
C THR A 146 4.60 25.46 9.08
N TYR A 147 3.89 25.96 10.11
CA TYR A 147 2.76 25.23 10.75
C TYR A 147 1.48 26.07 10.85
N GLY A 148 1.50 27.36 10.45
CA GLY A 148 0.38 28.27 10.68
C GLY A 148 -0.94 27.76 10.10
N ALA A 149 -0.91 27.32 8.86
CA ALA A 149 -2.08 26.76 8.18
C ALA A 149 -2.45 25.33 8.61
N ALA A 150 -1.75 24.75 9.59
CA ALA A 150 -2.04 23.46 10.20
C ALA A 150 -2.44 23.59 11.69
N SER A 151 -2.77 24.80 12.16
CA SER A 151 -3.09 25.07 13.58
C SER A 151 -4.30 24.30 14.07
N ASP A 152 -5.31 24.15 13.24
CA ASP A 152 -6.55 23.45 13.63
C ASP A 152 -6.33 21.94 13.70
N LEU A 153 -5.60 21.36 12.75
CA LEU A 153 -5.16 19.97 12.80
C LEU A 153 -4.33 19.72 14.06
N LYS A 154 -3.38 20.60 14.41
CA LYS A 154 -2.58 20.49 15.61
C LYS A 154 -3.44 20.50 16.88
N LYS A 155 -4.46 21.37 16.95
CA LYS A 155 -5.40 21.41 18.08
C LYS A 155 -6.16 20.09 18.22
N ILE A 156 -6.74 19.59 17.11
CA ILE A 156 -7.48 18.31 17.10
C ILE A 156 -6.57 17.17 17.58
N ALA A 157 -5.35 17.05 17.05
CA ALA A 157 -4.39 16.03 17.45
C ALA A 157 -4.02 16.12 18.95
N SER A 158 -3.78 17.34 19.47
CA SER A 158 -3.48 17.56 20.89
C SER A 158 -4.66 17.21 21.80
N GLU A 159 -5.88 17.49 21.40
CA GLU A 159 -7.08 17.10 22.13
C GLU A 159 -7.27 15.59 22.14
N LEU A 160 -7.04 14.92 20.98
CA LEU A 160 -7.07 13.47 20.91
C LEU A 160 -6.01 12.84 21.81
N GLN A 161 -4.78 13.38 21.83
CA GLN A 161 -3.72 12.91 22.72
C GLN A 161 -4.14 13.06 24.20
N LYS A 162 -4.63 14.23 24.61
CA LYS A 162 -5.08 14.48 25.98
C LYS A 162 -6.19 13.52 26.40
N LYS A 163 -7.21 13.33 25.54
CA LYS A 163 -8.30 12.38 25.79
C LYS A 163 -7.79 10.94 25.86
N ALA A 164 -6.92 10.54 24.95
CA ALA A 164 -6.35 9.20 24.93
C ALA A 164 -5.43 8.88 26.11
N ALA A 165 -4.81 9.88 26.73
CA ALA A 165 -3.95 9.72 27.89
C ALA A 165 -4.73 9.48 29.18
N LEU A 166 -6.05 9.69 29.22
CA LEU A 166 -6.88 9.45 30.40
C LEU A 166 -7.01 7.95 30.69
N PRO A 167 -7.02 7.53 31.96
CA PRO A 167 -7.31 6.16 32.34
C PRO A 167 -8.66 5.70 31.77
N SER A 168 -8.71 4.46 31.23
CA SER A 168 -9.92 3.86 30.66
C SER A 168 -10.51 4.61 29.46
N SER A 169 -9.72 5.46 28.79
CA SER A 169 -10.17 6.21 27.63
C SER A 169 -10.54 5.29 26.47
N GLN A 170 -11.72 5.51 25.89
CA GLN A 170 -12.19 4.83 24.68
C GLN A 170 -11.77 5.57 23.39
N THR A 171 -10.97 6.63 23.49
CA THR A 171 -10.53 7.43 22.35
C THR A 171 -9.68 6.58 21.41
N VAL A 172 -10.09 6.51 20.15
CA VAL A 172 -9.33 5.83 19.07
C VAL A 172 -8.35 6.80 18.45
N LEU A 173 -7.11 6.37 18.34
CA LEU A 173 -6.03 7.11 17.67
C LEU A 173 -5.86 6.59 16.25
N PRO A 174 -5.81 7.48 15.23
CA PRO A 174 -5.59 7.04 13.85
C PRO A 174 -4.17 6.53 13.66
N LEU A 175 -3.99 5.45 12.88
CA LEU A 175 -2.66 4.99 12.48
C LEU A 175 -2.16 5.82 11.29
N ILE A 176 -0.90 6.26 11.34
CA ILE A 176 -0.18 6.83 10.20
C ILE A 176 1.13 6.06 10.09
N ALA A 177 1.37 5.42 8.92
CA ALA A 177 2.59 4.67 8.72
C ALA A 177 3.10 4.80 7.27
N TYR A 178 4.42 4.69 7.10
CA TYR A 178 5.09 4.69 5.81
C TYR A 178 6.01 3.49 5.68
N TYR A 179 5.91 2.78 4.56
CA TYR A 179 6.77 1.65 4.22
C TYR A 179 7.49 1.94 2.90
N GLY A 180 8.76 2.30 3.01
CA GLY A 180 9.64 2.59 1.87
C GLY A 180 10.23 1.33 1.24
N THR A 181 10.98 1.51 0.15
CA THR A 181 11.72 0.42 -0.54
C THR A 181 12.81 -0.21 0.31
N GLY A 182 13.33 0.52 1.32
CA GLY A 182 14.34 0.02 2.27
C GLY A 182 13.81 -0.90 3.38
N ARG A 183 12.53 -1.30 3.36
CA ARG A 183 11.87 -2.05 4.46
C ARG A 183 12.48 -3.41 4.84
N LEU A 184 13.26 -4.04 3.94
CA LEU A 184 13.96 -5.31 4.23
C LEU A 184 15.39 -5.15 4.76
N TRP A 185 16.05 -4.04 4.48
CA TRP A 185 17.50 -3.90 4.69
C TRP A 185 17.88 -3.18 5.98
N ALA A 186 16.90 -2.76 6.75
CA ALA A 186 17.14 -1.89 7.89
C ALA A 186 17.23 -2.63 9.21
N GLN A 187 18.32 -3.31 9.43
CA GLN A 187 18.79 -3.62 10.79
C GLN A 187 19.50 -2.39 11.38
N LYS A 188 18.74 -1.40 11.86
CA LYS A 188 19.35 -0.39 12.74
C LYS A 188 19.83 -1.10 14.00
N GLN A 189 21.14 -1.07 14.26
CA GLN A 189 21.69 -1.33 15.58
C GLN A 189 21.09 -0.34 16.56
N ALA A 190 20.04 -0.74 17.28
CA ALA A 190 19.43 0.10 18.28
C ALA A 190 20.39 0.24 19.45
N LYS A 191 20.76 1.46 19.80
CA LYS A 191 21.38 1.79 21.08
C LYS A 191 20.47 1.27 22.19
N GLN A 192 21.03 0.43 23.07
CA GLN A 192 20.34 -0.02 24.28
C GLN A 192 19.79 1.21 25.02
N LYS A 193 18.48 1.33 25.08
CA LYS A 193 17.80 2.28 25.97
C LYS A 193 17.36 1.56 27.23
N GLU A 194 17.68 2.24 28.32
CA GLU A 194 17.45 1.85 29.70
C GLU A 194 15.98 1.64 30.06
N LYS A 195 15.79 0.68 31.02
CA LYS A 195 14.70 0.56 32.00
C LYS A 195 13.26 0.65 31.51
N GLN A 196 12.55 -0.47 31.75
CA GLN A 196 11.11 -0.63 31.77
C GLN A 196 10.39 0.54 32.47
N LYS A 197 10.01 1.55 31.71
CA LYS A 197 8.89 2.43 32.03
C LYS A 197 7.63 1.77 31.45
N LEU A 198 6.50 1.90 32.16
CA LEU A 198 5.19 1.55 31.63
C LEU A 198 5.08 2.13 30.23
N LYS A 199 5.01 1.26 29.21
CA LYS A 199 4.99 1.66 27.81
C LYS A 199 3.73 2.47 27.52
N SER A 200 3.89 3.68 27.01
CA SER A 200 2.76 4.53 26.61
C SER A 200 2.15 4.01 25.30
N ARG A 201 0.80 4.04 25.16
CA ARG A 201 0.14 3.69 23.90
C ARG A 201 0.63 4.54 22.70
N PHE A 202 1.16 5.72 22.92
CA PHE A 202 1.72 6.59 21.88
C PHE A 202 3.04 6.05 21.28
N GLU A 203 3.67 5.04 21.89
CA GLU A 203 4.83 4.36 21.30
C GLU A 203 4.49 3.69 19.95
N GLY A 204 3.22 3.40 19.67
CA GLY A 204 2.77 2.96 18.36
C GLY A 204 3.07 3.94 17.22
N TYR A 205 3.33 5.23 17.55
CA TYR A 205 3.79 6.22 16.56
C TYR A 205 5.32 6.30 16.43
N GLN A 206 6.08 5.63 17.27
CA GLN A 206 7.53 5.69 17.19
C GLN A 206 8.03 5.13 15.86
N ASP A 207 8.87 5.90 15.16
CA ASP A 207 9.46 5.55 13.87
C ASP A 207 8.45 5.12 12.76
N CYS A 208 7.14 5.42 12.92
CA CYS A 208 6.07 5.00 11.99
C CYS A 208 6.18 5.62 10.59
N ILE A 209 6.91 6.72 10.44
CA ILE A 209 7.16 7.39 9.16
C ILE A 209 8.63 7.30 8.72
N ALA A 210 9.44 6.46 9.38
CA ALA A 210 10.81 6.21 8.98
C ALA A 210 10.86 5.29 7.75
N GLU A 211 11.78 5.54 6.84
CA GLU A 211 11.98 4.70 5.65
C GLU A 211 12.38 3.26 6.00
N GLN A 212 12.88 3.08 7.20
CA GLN A 212 13.41 1.81 7.70
C GLN A 212 12.57 1.33 8.88
N ALA A 213 11.82 0.25 8.67
CA ALA A 213 11.13 -0.46 9.75
C ALA A 213 12.16 -1.12 10.69
N THR A 214 11.86 -1.15 11.99
CA THR A 214 12.72 -1.79 12.98
C THR A 214 12.04 -3.06 13.50
N ASP A 215 12.41 -4.22 12.98
CA ASP A 215 11.90 -5.53 13.40
C ASP A 215 12.09 -5.78 14.91
N LYS A 216 13.05 -5.09 15.53
CA LYS A 216 13.38 -5.26 16.94
C LYS A 216 12.22 -4.92 17.88
N GLN A 217 11.52 -3.81 17.64
CA GLN A 217 10.38 -3.41 18.49
C GLN A 217 9.24 -4.42 18.41
N LEU A 218 8.99 -4.91 17.20
CA LEU A 218 7.99 -5.95 16.94
C LEU A 218 8.34 -7.24 17.69
N MET A 219 9.60 -7.70 17.59
CA MET A 219 10.05 -8.92 18.27
C MET A 219 10.04 -8.77 19.80
N GLU A 220 10.45 -7.62 20.32
CA GLU A 220 10.36 -7.32 21.76
C GLU A 220 8.91 -7.34 22.24
N TRP A 221 7.99 -6.73 21.49
CA TRP A 221 6.56 -6.75 21.83
C TRP A 221 6.00 -8.18 21.83
N PHE A 222 6.28 -8.98 20.81
CA PHE A 222 5.82 -10.37 20.77
C PHE A 222 6.38 -11.20 21.91
N SER A 223 7.66 -10.99 22.26
CA SER A 223 8.29 -11.68 23.40
C SER A 223 7.61 -11.31 24.72
N ASP A 224 7.41 -10.00 24.98
CA ASP A 224 6.75 -9.49 26.18
C ASP A 224 5.30 -9.99 26.27
N MET A 225 4.56 -9.92 25.15
CA MET A 225 3.16 -10.35 25.09
C MET A 225 3.01 -11.86 25.25
N THR A 226 3.91 -12.66 24.70
CA THR A 226 3.90 -14.13 24.90
C THR A 226 4.09 -14.49 26.38
N LEU A 227 4.98 -13.79 27.06
CA LEU A 227 5.15 -13.97 28.51
C LEU A 227 3.89 -13.58 29.27
N LEU A 228 3.28 -12.43 28.92
CA LEU A 228 2.08 -11.94 29.59
C LEU A 228 0.87 -12.88 29.34
N VAL A 229 0.69 -13.37 28.12
CA VAL A 229 -0.34 -14.39 27.78
C VAL A 229 -0.15 -15.66 28.59
N SER A 230 1.11 -16.08 28.86
CA SER A 230 1.38 -17.26 29.66
C SER A 230 1.04 -17.09 31.15
N GLN A 231 1.04 -15.85 31.65
CA GLN A 231 0.78 -15.53 33.05
C GLN A 231 -0.70 -15.16 33.31
N GLU A 232 -1.32 -14.40 32.40
CA GLU A 232 -2.63 -13.80 32.59
C GLU A 232 -3.72 -14.43 31.70
N GLY A 233 -3.34 -15.32 30.78
CA GLY A 233 -4.24 -15.94 29.80
C GLY A 233 -4.35 -15.14 28.48
N PRO A 234 -5.27 -15.52 27.60
CA PRO A 234 -5.40 -14.92 26.27
C PRO A 234 -5.64 -13.41 26.31
N ILE A 235 -4.85 -12.67 25.54
CA ILE A 235 -4.98 -11.21 25.39
C ILE A 235 -5.59 -10.93 24.01
N PRO A 236 -6.80 -10.30 23.94
CA PRO A 236 -7.51 -10.11 22.67
C PRO A 236 -6.70 -9.44 21.56
N GLN A 237 -5.90 -8.42 21.90
CA GLN A 237 -5.06 -7.69 20.95
C GLN A 237 -3.97 -8.59 20.32
N VAL A 238 -3.37 -9.46 21.13
CA VAL A 238 -2.36 -10.43 20.66
C VAL A 238 -3.00 -11.43 19.71
N SER A 239 -4.15 -11.97 20.09
CA SER A 239 -4.93 -12.88 19.25
C SER A 239 -5.36 -12.23 17.93
N ALA A 240 -5.71 -10.93 17.94
CA ALA A 240 -6.05 -10.19 16.74
C ALA A 240 -4.85 -10.05 15.79
N VAL A 241 -3.65 -9.72 16.32
CA VAL A 241 -2.41 -9.64 15.53
C VAL A 241 -2.05 -11.01 14.94
N GLN A 242 -2.15 -12.08 15.72
CA GLN A 242 -1.91 -13.45 15.24
C GLN A 242 -2.86 -13.81 14.10
N ARG A 243 -4.18 -13.58 14.26
CA ARG A 243 -5.17 -13.82 13.20
C ARG A 243 -4.90 -13.02 11.92
N ALA A 244 -4.40 -11.78 12.04
CA ALA A 244 -4.01 -10.99 10.87
C ALA A 244 -2.88 -11.66 10.07
N LEU A 245 -1.87 -12.14 10.78
CA LEU A 245 -0.74 -12.87 10.17
C LEU A 245 -1.16 -14.20 9.59
N GLU A 246 -1.95 -14.98 10.34
CA GLU A 246 -2.48 -16.29 9.89
C GLU A 246 -3.27 -16.15 8.60
N ARG A 247 -4.15 -15.13 8.52
CA ARG A 247 -4.93 -14.85 7.33
C ARG A 247 -4.07 -14.47 6.14
N CYS A 248 -3.16 -13.50 6.30
CA CYS A 248 -2.26 -13.11 5.23
C CYS A 248 -1.37 -14.26 4.78
N PHE A 249 -0.90 -15.11 5.71
CA PHE A 249 -0.06 -16.25 5.37
C PHE A 249 -0.84 -17.35 4.65
N ALA A 250 -2.04 -17.68 5.11
CA ALA A 250 -2.90 -18.65 4.44
C ALA A 250 -3.21 -18.24 3.00
N ASP A 251 -3.35 -16.94 2.76
CA ASP A 251 -3.58 -16.39 1.44
C ASP A 251 -2.31 -16.34 0.56
N LEU A 252 -1.11 -16.34 1.17
CA LEU A 252 0.18 -16.36 0.47
C LEU A 252 0.61 -17.75 0.02
N ILE A 253 0.21 -18.80 0.75
CA ILE A 253 0.40 -20.19 0.35
C ILE A 253 -0.85 -20.64 -0.41
N ASP A 254 -0.66 -21.35 -1.50
CA ASP A 254 -1.76 -21.82 -2.37
C ASP A 254 -2.81 -22.56 -1.54
N HIS A 255 -4.08 -22.12 -1.59
CA HIS A 255 -5.17 -22.64 -0.76
C HIS A 255 -5.36 -24.16 -0.82
N ASP A 256 -4.91 -24.79 -1.93
CA ASP A 256 -4.97 -26.23 -2.10
C ASP A 256 -3.81 -26.98 -1.40
N GLU A 257 -2.81 -26.27 -0.91
CA GLU A 257 -1.58 -26.89 -0.42
C GLU A 257 -1.45 -26.95 1.10
N THR A 258 -2.20 -26.09 1.84
CA THR A 258 -2.02 -26.01 3.30
C THR A 258 -3.33 -25.99 4.07
N GLN A 259 -3.35 -26.72 5.18
CA GLN A 259 -4.41 -26.68 6.18
C GLN A 259 -3.84 -26.20 7.52
N HIS A 260 -4.67 -25.55 8.33
CA HIS A 260 -4.35 -25.20 9.71
C HIS A 260 -3.09 -24.32 9.88
N VAL A 261 -3.07 -23.17 9.19
CA VAL A 261 -1.99 -22.18 9.40
C VAL A 261 -2.10 -21.59 10.80
N LYS A 262 -1.00 -21.62 11.54
CA LYS A 262 -0.85 -21.00 12.86
C LYS A 262 0.40 -20.12 12.87
N VAL A 263 0.26 -18.89 13.33
CA VAL A 263 1.39 -17.96 13.46
C VAL A 263 1.54 -17.54 14.92
N GLU A 264 2.70 -17.85 15.49
CA GLU A 264 2.97 -17.54 16.89
C GLU A 264 4.45 -17.19 17.11
N TYR A 265 4.72 -16.37 18.15
CA TYR A 265 6.09 -16.15 18.60
C TYR A 265 6.54 -17.33 19.48
N ARG A 266 7.67 -17.94 19.16
CA ARG A 266 8.25 -19.03 19.95
C ARG A 266 9.58 -18.60 20.57
N GLN A 267 9.63 -18.56 21.90
CA GLN A 267 10.82 -18.20 22.67
C GLN A 267 12.06 -19.05 22.30
N ARG A 268 11.86 -20.34 21.99
CA ARG A 268 12.95 -21.24 21.58
C ARG A 268 13.70 -20.73 20.34
N TYR A 269 12.97 -20.15 19.39
CA TYR A 269 13.53 -19.62 18.14
C TYR A 269 13.79 -18.10 18.22
N ARG A 270 13.28 -17.43 19.26
CA ARG A 270 13.28 -15.97 19.39
C ARG A 270 12.74 -15.27 18.13
N ALA A 271 11.75 -15.88 17.52
CA ALA A 271 11.19 -15.46 16.24
C ALA A 271 9.70 -15.79 16.17
N ILE A 272 8.99 -15.09 15.28
CA ILE A 272 7.68 -15.49 14.80
C ILE A 272 7.87 -16.75 13.97
N VAL A 273 7.08 -17.77 14.26
CA VAL A 273 7.12 -19.08 13.60
C VAL A 273 5.77 -19.32 12.96
N VAL A 274 5.80 -19.78 11.73
CA VAL A 274 4.62 -20.23 10.99
C VAL A 274 4.60 -21.76 11.00
N GLU A 275 3.49 -22.33 11.43
CA GLU A 275 3.22 -23.75 11.44
C GLU A 275 2.02 -24.03 10.53
N TYR A 276 2.12 -24.99 9.66
CA TYR A 276 1.04 -25.42 8.78
C TYR A 276 1.15 -26.92 8.46
N VAL A 277 0.06 -27.49 7.96
CA VAL A 277 0.03 -28.88 7.49
C VAL A 277 0.10 -28.86 5.97
N ASN A 278 1.11 -29.50 5.38
CA ASN A 278 1.27 -29.61 3.93
C ASN A 278 0.29 -30.63 3.30
N ARG A 279 0.28 -30.75 1.97
CA ARG A 279 -0.58 -31.71 1.23
C ARG A 279 -0.38 -33.17 1.64
N ASN A 280 0.80 -33.52 2.14
CA ASN A 280 1.11 -34.88 2.56
C ASN A 280 0.63 -35.17 4.00
N GLY A 281 0.02 -34.20 4.67
CA GLY A 281 -0.40 -34.31 6.07
C GLY A 281 0.75 -34.12 7.08
N GLU A 282 1.89 -33.60 6.64
CA GLU A 282 3.05 -33.39 7.50
C GLU A 282 2.99 -31.96 8.10
N HIS A 283 3.34 -31.87 9.40
CA HIS A 283 3.48 -30.57 10.06
C HIS A 283 4.80 -29.93 9.70
N GLU A 284 4.72 -28.76 9.07
CA GLU A 284 5.87 -27.94 8.77
C GLU A 284 5.93 -26.72 9.70
N LEU A 285 7.15 -26.38 10.13
CA LEU A 285 7.39 -25.30 11.07
C LEU A 285 8.57 -24.47 10.56
N HIS A 286 8.29 -23.22 10.20
CA HIS A 286 9.28 -22.33 9.62
C HIS A 286 9.40 -21.04 10.44
N PRO A 287 10.57 -20.75 11.04
CA PRO A 287 10.86 -19.42 11.56
C PRO A 287 10.79 -18.39 10.42
N MET A 288 10.16 -17.25 10.67
CA MET A 288 10.04 -16.20 9.65
C MET A 288 11.38 -15.71 9.09
N SER A 289 12.45 -15.82 9.90
CA SER A 289 13.82 -15.49 9.49
C SER A 289 14.40 -16.42 8.41
N GLU A 290 13.87 -17.64 8.26
CA GLU A 290 14.31 -18.64 7.30
C GLU A 290 13.49 -18.63 6.00
N MET A 291 12.42 -17.83 5.96
CA MET A 291 11.56 -17.69 4.78
C MET A 291 12.22 -16.82 3.71
N SER A 292 11.71 -16.92 2.46
CA SER A 292 12.16 -16.05 1.37
C SER A 292 11.88 -14.58 1.68
N ASP A 293 12.62 -13.68 1.03
CA ASP A 293 12.49 -12.23 1.24
C ASP A 293 11.08 -11.71 0.95
N GLY A 294 10.37 -12.32 0.01
CA GLY A 294 8.98 -11.97 -0.30
C GLY A 294 8.04 -12.23 0.88
N TYR A 295 8.07 -13.43 1.45
CA TYR A 295 7.28 -13.77 2.64
C TYR A 295 7.62 -12.84 3.80
N ARG A 296 8.91 -12.66 4.09
CA ARG A 296 9.36 -11.80 5.18
C ARG A 296 8.89 -10.36 5.02
N SER A 297 8.94 -9.82 3.80
CA SER A 297 8.52 -8.43 3.52
C SER A 297 7.06 -8.20 3.86
N VAL A 298 6.16 -9.08 3.39
CA VAL A 298 4.72 -8.93 3.62
C VAL A 298 4.38 -9.18 5.09
N LEU A 299 4.88 -10.28 5.66
CA LEU A 299 4.57 -10.65 7.05
C LEU A 299 5.09 -9.60 8.04
N ASN A 300 6.31 -9.07 7.84
CA ASN A 300 6.84 -7.99 8.67
C ASN A 300 5.98 -6.72 8.57
N MET A 301 5.57 -6.34 7.36
CA MET A 301 4.71 -5.17 7.16
C MET A 301 3.35 -5.36 7.84
N VAL A 302 2.68 -6.49 7.63
CA VAL A 302 1.37 -6.79 8.25
C VAL A 302 1.50 -6.88 9.78
N ALA A 303 2.56 -7.52 10.28
CA ALA A 303 2.84 -7.62 11.71
C ALA A 303 3.09 -6.24 12.34
N ASP A 304 3.87 -5.36 11.69
CA ASP A 304 4.15 -4.02 12.19
C ASP A 304 2.87 -3.15 12.19
N ILE A 305 2.05 -3.21 11.12
CA ILE A 305 0.76 -2.51 11.08
C ILE A 305 -0.14 -2.97 12.23
N ALA A 306 -0.35 -4.28 12.38
CA ALA A 306 -1.21 -4.85 13.39
C ALA A 306 -0.69 -4.58 14.82
N HIS A 307 0.63 -4.69 15.04
CA HIS A 307 1.30 -4.33 16.30
C HIS A 307 1.06 -2.87 16.66
N ARG A 308 1.28 -1.92 15.73
CA ARG A 308 1.04 -0.48 15.98
C ARG A 308 -0.41 -0.21 16.34
N MET A 309 -1.36 -0.85 15.65
CA MET A 309 -2.79 -0.76 15.97
C MET A 309 -3.07 -1.28 17.40
N ALA A 310 -2.48 -2.41 17.78
CA ALA A 310 -2.62 -3.00 19.10
C ALA A 310 -2.05 -2.11 20.22
N VAL A 311 -0.92 -1.46 19.97
CA VAL A 311 -0.30 -0.53 20.92
C VAL A 311 -1.08 0.78 21.03
N LEU A 312 -1.50 1.37 19.90
CA LEU A 312 -2.25 2.62 19.86
C LEU A 312 -3.65 2.50 20.45
N ASN A 313 -4.35 1.38 20.21
CA ASN A 313 -5.76 1.22 20.52
C ASN A 313 -6.08 -0.08 21.29
N PRO A 314 -5.42 -0.33 22.43
CA PRO A 314 -5.63 -1.57 23.20
C PRO A 314 -7.07 -1.75 23.67
N GLN A 315 -7.82 -0.66 23.83
CA GLN A 315 -9.23 -0.69 24.25
C GLN A 315 -10.17 -1.34 23.21
N LEU A 316 -9.73 -1.48 21.95
CA LEU A 316 -10.53 -2.11 20.90
C LEU A 316 -10.55 -3.64 20.98
N GLY A 317 -9.63 -4.25 21.75
CA GLY A 317 -9.57 -5.71 21.92
C GLY A 317 -9.50 -6.46 20.57
N ASP A 318 -10.47 -7.31 20.32
CA ASP A 318 -10.56 -8.10 19.08
C ASP A 318 -10.77 -7.27 17.81
N SER A 319 -11.32 -6.04 17.94
CA SER A 319 -11.56 -5.11 16.82
C SER A 319 -10.36 -4.18 16.54
N VAL A 320 -9.19 -4.46 17.09
CA VAL A 320 -8.02 -3.57 16.96
C VAL A 320 -7.58 -3.38 15.51
N LEU A 321 -7.79 -4.37 14.64
CA LEU A 321 -7.49 -4.30 13.20
C LEU A 321 -8.43 -3.36 12.41
N GLU A 322 -9.54 -2.95 13.04
CA GLU A 322 -10.45 -1.95 12.48
C GLU A 322 -9.99 -0.51 12.78
N THR A 323 -8.80 -0.31 13.38
CA THR A 323 -8.22 1.02 13.62
C THR A 323 -8.15 1.82 12.32
N PRO A 324 -8.71 3.05 12.28
CA PRO A 324 -8.66 3.90 11.10
C PRO A 324 -7.28 4.54 10.92
N GLY A 325 -6.97 4.97 9.69
CA GLY A 325 -5.71 5.67 9.45
C GLY A 325 -5.30 5.75 8.00
N ILE A 326 -4.05 6.15 7.77
CA ILE A 326 -3.43 6.30 6.46
C ILE A 326 -2.14 5.49 6.43
N ILE A 327 -2.02 4.59 5.46
CA ILE A 327 -0.80 3.83 5.23
C ILE A 327 -0.30 4.12 3.81
N ILE A 328 0.98 4.49 3.73
CA ILE A 328 1.66 4.81 2.50
C ILE A 328 2.73 3.76 2.24
N ILE A 329 2.73 3.13 1.06
CA ILE A 329 3.65 2.04 0.71
C ILE A 329 4.30 2.34 -0.64
N ASP A 330 5.63 2.41 -0.65
CA ASP A 330 6.40 2.56 -1.89
C ASP A 330 6.77 1.18 -2.45
N GLU A 331 6.53 0.98 -3.76
CA GLU A 331 6.74 -0.28 -4.48
C GLU A 331 6.15 -1.49 -3.75
N ILE A 332 4.82 -1.55 -3.67
CA ILE A 332 4.10 -2.60 -2.92
C ILE A 332 4.49 -4.01 -3.37
N GLU A 333 4.80 -4.20 -4.66
CA GLU A 333 5.22 -5.46 -5.27
C GLU A 333 6.63 -5.91 -4.92
N LEU A 334 7.44 -5.07 -4.26
CA LEU A 334 8.85 -5.33 -4.03
C LEU A 334 9.07 -6.69 -3.33
N HIS A 335 9.84 -7.57 -4.00
CA HIS A 335 10.13 -8.95 -3.61
C HIS A 335 8.95 -9.94 -3.68
N LEU A 336 7.76 -9.54 -4.14
CA LEU A 336 6.62 -10.42 -4.24
C LEU A 336 6.64 -11.26 -5.52
N HIS A 337 6.30 -12.55 -5.38
CA HIS A 337 5.99 -13.40 -6.51
C HIS A 337 4.74 -12.86 -7.26
N PRO A 338 4.66 -12.96 -8.60
CA PRO A 338 3.52 -12.45 -9.38
C PRO A 338 2.15 -12.92 -8.88
N GLY A 339 2.02 -14.16 -8.41
CA GLY A 339 0.78 -14.67 -7.82
C GLY A 339 0.32 -13.87 -6.59
N TRP A 340 1.26 -13.38 -5.77
CA TRP A 340 0.96 -12.57 -4.58
C TRP A 340 0.68 -11.11 -4.94
N GLN A 341 1.32 -10.60 -5.99
CA GLN A 341 1.06 -9.26 -6.49
C GLN A 341 -0.43 -9.08 -6.88
N LYS A 342 -1.08 -10.15 -7.35
CA LYS A 342 -2.52 -10.16 -7.69
C LYS A 342 -3.45 -10.12 -6.47
N ARG A 343 -2.95 -10.35 -5.26
CA ARG A 343 -3.80 -10.51 -4.07
C ARG A 343 -3.52 -9.51 -2.97
N ILE A 344 -2.29 -8.99 -2.87
CA ILE A 344 -1.80 -8.19 -1.75
C ILE A 344 -2.72 -7.01 -1.39
N LEU A 345 -3.31 -6.32 -2.37
CA LEU A 345 -4.20 -5.18 -2.13
C LEU A 345 -5.52 -5.62 -1.50
N ASN A 346 -6.08 -6.75 -1.96
CA ASN A 346 -7.30 -7.32 -1.39
C ASN A 346 -7.05 -7.84 0.04
N ASP A 347 -5.91 -8.47 0.28
CA ASP A 347 -5.53 -9.00 1.60
C ASP A 347 -5.38 -7.86 2.60
N LEU A 348 -4.63 -6.81 2.25
CA LEU A 348 -4.45 -5.64 3.09
C LEU A 348 -5.78 -4.93 3.41
N THR A 349 -6.65 -4.73 2.43
CA THR A 349 -7.94 -4.05 2.65
C THR A 349 -8.95 -4.90 3.40
N THR A 350 -8.78 -6.22 3.36
CA THR A 350 -9.61 -7.17 4.11
C THR A 350 -9.18 -7.27 5.56
N VAL A 351 -7.86 -7.29 5.81
CA VAL A 351 -7.31 -7.34 7.18
C VAL A 351 -7.44 -5.98 7.87
N PHE A 352 -7.28 -4.86 7.16
CA PHE A 352 -7.32 -3.50 7.68
C PHE A 352 -8.42 -2.66 6.99
N PRO A 353 -9.70 -2.90 7.28
CA PRO A 353 -10.82 -2.37 6.50
C PRO A 353 -11.01 -0.86 6.57
N ASN A 354 -10.47 -0.19 7.60
CA ASN A 354 -10.64 1.25 7.83
C ASN A 354 -9.38 2.08 7.52
N ILE A 355 -8.42 1.49 6.82
CA ILE A 355 -7.22 2.17 6.37
C ILE A 355 -7.41 2.76 4.97
N GLN A 356 -6.97 4.00 4.79
CA GLN A 356 -6.72 4.58 3.48
C GLN A 356 -5.30 4.20 3.04
N PHE A 357 -5.20 3.40 1.99
CA PHE A 357 -3.92 3.04 1.39
C PHE A 357 -3.57 3.97 0.24
N ILE A 358 -2.31 4.43 0.21
CA ILE A 358 -1.71 5.17 -0.91
C ILE A 358 -0.44 4.41 -1.28
N VAL A 359 -0.47 3.68 -2.39
CA VAL A 359 0.60 2.76 -2.77
C VAL A 359 1.18 3.14 -4.12
N SER A 360 2.48 2.92 -4.33
CA SER A 360 3.09 2.97 -5.65
C SER A 360 3.35 1.57 -6.17
N THR A 361 3.31 1.41 -7.49
CA THR A 361 3.63 0.15 -8.15
C THR A 361 4.11 0.35 -9.57
N HIS A 362 4.92 -0.60 -10.05
CA HIS A 362 5.26 -0.83 -11.45
C HIS A 362 4.65 -2.13 -12.00
N SER A 363 4.01 -2.92 -11.14
CA SER A 363 3.49 -4.24 -11.51
C SER A 363 2.13 -4.15 -12.18
N PRO A 364 1.98 -4.64 -13.42
CA PRO A 364 0.67 -4.78 -14.06
C PRO A 364 -0.28 -5.67 -13.25
N GLU A 365 0.22 -6.71 -12.59
CA GLU A 365 -0.55 -7.61 -11.75
C GLU A 365 -1.20 -6.86 -10.58
N VAL A 366 -0.46 -5.96 -9.92
CA VAL A 366 -1.00 -5.11 -8.85
C VAL A 366 -2.05 -4.15 -9.40
N ILE A 367 -1.76 -3.50 -10.54
CA ILE A 367 -2.66 -2.50 -11.16
C ILE A 367 -4.03 -3.13 -11.49
N THR A 368 -4.05 -4.39 -11.91
CA THR A 368 -5.29 -5.09 -12.32
C THR A 368 -5.99 -5.84 -11.21
N SER A 369 -5.44 -5.86 -9.98
CA SER A 369 -5.88 -6.76 -8.92
C SER A 369 -7.03 -6.22 -8.06
N TYR A 370 -7.25 -4.90 -8.00
CA TYR A 370 -8.22 -4.29 -7.09
C TYR A 370 -9.29 -3.49 -7.85
N LYS A 371 -10.56 -3.88 -7.67
CA LYS A 371 -11.70 -3.38 -8.47
C LYS A 371 -11.96 -1.88 -8.29
N ASP A 372 -11.95 -1.41 -7.05
CA ASP A 372 -12.38 -0.04 -6.70
C ASP A 372 -11.17 0.88 -6.43
N ALA A 373 -10.03 0.60 -7.07
CA ALA A 373 -8.84 1.43 -6.95
C ALA A 373 -9.02 2.78 -7.66
N ASN A 374 -8.53 3.83 -7.02
CA ASN A 374 -8.23 5.09 -7.69
C ASN A 374 -6.85 4.99 -8.33
N LEU A 375 -6.79 4.91 -9.65
CA LEU A 375 -5.54 4.81 -10.40
C LEU A 375 -5.04 6.20 -10.78
N ILE A 376 -3.83 6.55 -10.34
CA ILE A 376 -3.19 7.85 -10.54
C ILE A 376 -1.96 7.64 -11.42
N LEU A 377 -2.07 7.97 -12.71
CA LEU A 377 -0.97 7.89 -13.67
C LEU A 377 -0.13 9.15 -13.61
N LEU A 378 1.16 9.00 -13.34
CA LEU A 378 2.14 10.07 -13.38
C LEU A 378 2.91 10.06 -14.71
N LYS A 379 2.91 11.19 -15.40
CA LYS A 379 3.70 11.44 -16.61
C LYS A 379 5.00 12.19 -16.26
N HIS A 380 5.97 12.16 -17.18
CA HIS A 380 7.31 12.70 -16.96
C HIS A 380 7.37 14.17 -16.50
N GLU A 381 6.39 14.96 -16.82
CA GLU A 381 6.37 16.41 -16.49
C GLU A 381 5.73 16.73 -15.12
N GLY A 382 5.57 15.71 -14.26
CA GLY A 382 4.95 15.90 -12.94
C GLY A 382 3.43 16.13 -13.02
N SER A 383 2.79 15.80 -14.15
CA SER A 383 1.34 15.80 -14.27
C SER A 383 0.77 14.49 -13.73
N ALA A 384 -0.27 14.59 -12.90
CA ALA A 384 -1.04 13.48 -12.39
C ALA A 384 -2.39 13.42 -13.11
N THR A 385 -2.76 12.26 -13.61
CA THR A 385 -4.05 12.04 -14.29
C THR A 385 -4.72 10.81 -13.69
N GLN A 386 -5.98 10.94 -13.30
CA GLN A 386 -6.78 9.77 -12.97
C GLN A 386 -7.11 9.01 -14.25
N ILE A 387 -7.03 7.71 -14.19
CA ILE A 387 -7.41 6.82 -15.29
C ILE A 387 -8.54 5.90 -14.86
N ASP A 388 -9.30 5.44 -15.84
CA ASP A 388 -10.35 4.46 -15.64
C ASP A 388 -9.81 3.15 -15.07
N SER A 389 -10.71 2.34 -14.51
CA SER A 389 -10.36 1.06 -13.91
C SER A 389 -9.57 0.16 -14.87
N ALA A 390 -8.49 -0.40 -14.37
CA ALA A 390 -7.72 -1.45 -15.04
C ALA A 390 -8.09 -2.86 -14.54
N TYR A 391 -9.05 -2.97 -13.62
CA TYR A 391 -9.42 -4.25 -12.99
C TYR A 391 -9.76 -5.33 -14.02
N GLY A 392 -9.10 -6.48 -13.90
CA GLY A 392 -9.32 -7.64 -14.77
C GLY A 392 -8.77 -7.52 -16.19
N LYS A 393 -8.10 -6.42 -16.55
CA LYS A 393 -7.38 -6.33 -17.85
C LYS A 393 -6.18 -7.27 -17.82
N ASP A 394 -5.83 -7.80 -18.99
CA ASP A 394 -4.62 -8.59 -19.15
C ASP A 394 -3.36 -7.72 -19.05
N VAL A 395 -2.23 -8.37 -18.69
CA VAL A 395 -0.95 -7.71 -18.45
C VAL A 395 -0.47 -6.90 -19.67
N ASN A 396 -0.59 -7.46 -20.87
CA ASN A 396 -0.10 -6.81 -22.11
C ASN A 396 -0.93 -5.56 -22.41
N THR A 397 -2.23 -5.60 -22.19
CA THR A 397 -3.10 -4.43 -22.32
C THR A 397 -2.68 -3.32 -21.36
N VAL A 398 -2.33 -3.64 -20.12
CA VAL A 398 -1.86 -2.65 -19.13
C VAL A 398 -0.50 -2.07 -19.55
N LEU A 399 0.44 -2.92 -19.98
CA LEU A 399 1.76 -2.48 -20.45
C LEU A 399 1.63 -1.50 -21.61
N ARG A 400 0.86 -1.85 -22.63
CA ARG A 400 0.69 -1.04 -23.85
C ARG A 400 -0.14 0.23 -23.63
N SER A 401 -1.29 0.12 -22.96
CA SER A 401 -2.28 1.21 -22.89
C SER A 401 -2.11 2.15 -21.71
N ILE A 402 -1.55 1.67 -20.60
CA ILE A 402 -1.42 2.43 -19.36
C ILE A 402 0.03 2.82 -19.10
N LEU A 403 0.93 1.85 -19.12
CA LEU A 403 2.35 2.10 -18.86
C LEU A 403 3.11 2.59 -20.09
N LEU A 404 2.51 2.47 -21.29
CA LEU A 404 3.08 2.86 -22.59
C LEU A 404 4.45 2.23 -22.82
N VAL A 405 4.58 0.97 -22.42
CA VAL A 405 5.79 0.15 -22.59
C VAL A 405 5.45 -1.01 -23.50
N GLY A 406 6.34 -1.32 -24.44
CA GLY A 406 6.22 -2.50 -25.29
C GLY A 406 6.24 -3.78 -24.45
N ASP A 407 5.50 -4.78 -24.89
CA ASP A 407 5.44 -6.09 -24.26
C ASP A 407 6.51 -7.07 -24.78
N ARG A 408 7.27 -6.63 -25.77
CA ARG A 408 8.34 -7.41 -26.43
C ARG A 408 9.63 -6.60 -26.53
N PRO A 409 10.78 -7.26 -26.76
CA PRO A 409 12.02 -6.57 -27.12
C PRO A 409 11.83 -5.69 -28.35
N ILE A 410 12.43 -4.50 -28.35
CA ILE A 410 12.28 -3.49 -29.41
C ILE A 410 12.56 -4.07 -30.83
N GLU A 411 13.47 -5.01 -30.91
CA GLU A 411 13.82 -5.66 -32.21
C GLU A 411 12.66 -6.50 -32.75
N ILE A 412 11.93 -7.17 -31.84
CA ILE A 412 10.76 -7.97 -32.23
C ILE A 412 9.57 -7.08 -32.58
N GLU A 413 9.34 -6.01 -31.80
CA GLU A 413 8.31 -5.02 -32.15
C GLU A 413 8.53 -4.44 -33.56
N LYS A 414 9.77 -4.04 -33.89
CA LYS A 414 10.10 -3.55 -35.22
C LYS A 414 9.86 -4.57 -36.32
N LEU A 415 10.01 -5.85 -36.06
CA LEU A 415 9.67 -6.89 -37.06
C LEU A 415 8.16 -7.00 -37.26
N PHE A 416 7.34 -6.92 -36.20
CA PHE A 416 5.89 -6.88 -36.32
C PHE A 416 5.40 -5.60 -37.01
N ASP A 417 5.98 -4.44 -36.67
CA ASP A 417 5.69 -3.16 -37.37
C ASP A 417 6.01 -3.25 -38.87
N LYS A 418 7.19 -3.79 -39.20
CA LYS A 418 7.61 -4.00 -40.59
C LYS A 418 6.70 -4.98 -41.34
N PHE A 419 6.28 -6.07 -40.65
CA PHE A 419 5.30 -7.01 -41.18
C PHE A 419 3.98 -6.30 -41.51
N SER A 420 3.44 -5.55 -40.57
CA SER A 420 2.18 -4.79 -40.75
C SER A 420 2.28 -3.75 -41.86
N GLU A 421 3.43 -3.04 -41.95
CA GLU A 421 3.67 -2.06 -43.02
C GLU A 421 3.73 -2.71 -44.40
N LEU A 422 4.36 -3.88 -44.52
CA LEU A 422 4.43 -4.64 -45.77
C LEU A 422 3.05 -5.20 -46.16
N LEU A 423 2.27 -5.66 -45.20
CA LEU A 423 0.90 -6.12 -45.42
C LEU A 423 0.01 -5.00 -45.97
N HIS A 424 0.06 -3.80 -45.34
CA HIS A 424 -0.66 -2.61 -45.83
C HIS A 424 -0.19 -2.13 -47.23
N LYS A 425 1.03 -2.41 -47.62
CA LYS A 425 1.56 -2.11 -48.94
C LYS A 425 1.29 -3.21 -49.97
N GLU A 426 0.57 -4.26 -49.58
CA GLU A 426 0.29 -5.44 -50.41
C GLU A 426 1.56 -6.18 -50.92
N ASP A 427 2.72 -5.97 -50.25
CA ASP A 427 3.97 -6.70 -50.53
C ASP A 427 4.02 -8.02 -49.75
N TYR A 428 3.12 -8.92 -50.13
CA TYR A 428 2.91 -10.20 -49.43
C TYR A 428 4.14 -11.11 -49.44
N ALA A 429 4.99 -10.99 -50.50
CA ALA A 429 6.21 -11.79 -50.60
C ALA A 429 7.19 -11.43 -49.46
N LYS A 430 7.45 -10.14 -49.27
CA LYS A 430 8.32 -9.67 -48.18
C LYS A 430 7.69 -9.79 -46.82
N ALA A 431 6.37 -9.62 -46.69
CA ALA A 431 5.65 -9.86 -45.46
C ALA A 431 5.83 -11.31 -44.98
N LYS A 432 5.78 -12.28 -45.92
CA LYS A 432 6.02 -13.68 -45.63
C LYS A 432 7.46 -13.96 -45.17
N GLU A 433 8.47 -13.33 -45.74
CA GLU A 433 9.87 -13.45 -45.30
C GLU A 433 10.03 -12.95 -43.83
N VAL A 434 9.39 -11.82 -43.52
CA VAL A 434 9.41 -11.28 -42.14
C VAL A 434 8.69 -12.20 -41.19
N LEU A 435 7.55 -12.80 -41.60
CA LEU A 435 6.79 -13.75 -40.79
C LEU A 435 7.60 -15.03 -40.52
N GLU A 436 8.28 -15.58 -41.53
CA GLU A 436 9.17 -16.74 -41.38
C GLU A 436 10.31 -16.45 -40.38
N ASN A 437 10.87 -15.24 -40.42
CA ASN A 437 11.88 -14.83 -39.44
C ASN A 437 11.27 -14.74 -38.00
N LEU A 438 10.07 -14.18 -37.85
CA LEU A 438 9.36 -14.15 -36.56
C LEU A 438 9.06 -15.57 -36.04
N GLU A 439 8.67 -16.49 -36.92
CA GLU A 439 8.45 -17.91 -36.61
C GLU A 439 9.73 -18.61 -36.10
N GLN A 440 10.87 -18.30 -36.72
CA GLN A 440 12.15 -18.85 -36.28
C GLN A 440 12.58 -18.35 -34.91
N ILE A 441 12.29 -17.09 -34.59
CA ILE A 441 12.68 -16.48 -33.32
C ILE A 441 11.70 -16.84 -32.20
N LEU A 442 10.39 -16.73 -32.41
CA LEU A 442 9.35 -16.84 -31.38
C LEU A 442 8.70 -18.22 -31.33
N GLY A 443 8.85 -19.01 -32.39
CA GLY A 443 8.20 -20.30 -32.57
C GLY A 443 6.84 -20.20 -33.26
N TYR A 444 6.47 -21.28 -33.93
CA TYR A 444 5.25 -21.39 -34.73
C TYR A 444 3.94 -21.18 -33.93
N ASN A 445 3.96 -21.53 -32.66
CA ASN A 445 2.77 -21.50 -31.77
C ASN A 445 2.67 -20.19 -30.97
N ASP A 446 3.53 -19.18 -31.17
CA ASP A 446 3.38 -17.88 -30.53
C ASP A 446 2.07 -17.23 -30.97
N PRO A 447 1.20 -16.75 -30.06
CA PRO A 447 -0.11 -16.19 -30.40
C PRO A 447 -0.05 -15.05 -31.43
N SER A 448 0.93 -14.12 -31.30
CA SER A 448 1.05 -12.99 -32.23
C SER A 448 1.56 -13.42 -33.58
N VAL A 449 2.40 -14.46 -33.66
CA VAL A 449 2.84 -15.07 -34.92
C VAL A 449 1.67 -15.77 -35.60
N TYR A 450 0.85 -16.45 -34.83
CA TYR A 450 -0.36 -17.09 -35.33
C TYR A 450 -1.34 -16.04 -35.92
N ASP A 451 -1.58 -14.93 -35.18
CA ASP A 451 -2.44 -13.84 -35.65
C ASP A 451 -1.87 -13.18 -36.92
N ALA A 452 -0.55 -12.96 -36.99
CA ALA A 452 0.11 -12.41 -38.16
C ALA A 452 -0.03 -13.33 -39.40
N ARG A 453 0.08 -14.64 -39.21
CA ARG A 453 -0.14 -15.63 -40.26
C ARG A 453 -1.57 -15.60 -40.78
N ASN A 454 -2.56 -15.64 -39.87
CA ASN A 454 -3.96 -15.53 -40.25
C ASN A 454 -4.26 -14.24 -41.01
N SER A 455 -3.66 -13.11 -40.57
CA SER A 455 -3.81 -11.83 -41.28
C SER A 455 -3.26 -11.88 -42.68
N LEU A 456 -2.10 -12.50 -42.90
CA LEU A 456 -1.51 -12.66 -44.22
C LEU A 456 -2.36 -13.59 -45.12
N GLU A 457 -2.89 -14.69 -44.55
CA GLU A 457 -3.77 -15.61 -45.29
C GLU A 457 -5.09 -14.93 -45.68
N ILE A 458 -5.72 -14.16 -44.81
CA ILE A 458 -6.95 -13.42 -45.07
C ILE A 458 -6.77 -12.40 -46.19
N GLU A 459 -5.69 -11.63 -46.16
CA GLU A 459 -5.38 -10.61 -47.18
C GLU A 459 -5.04 -11.22 -48.55
N GLN A 460 -4.56 -12.46 -48.55
CA GLN A 460 -4.31 -13.21 -49.80
C GLN A 460 -5.55 -13.94 -50.37
N MET A 461 -6.62 -14.04 -49.59
CA MET A 461 -7.89 -14.62 -50.07
C MET A 461 -8.57 -13.64 -51.00
N GLU A 462 -8.64 -14.00 -52.28
CA GLU A 462 -9.55 -13.32 -53.22
C GLU A 462 -11.00 -13.59 -52.81
N TRP A 463 -11.71 -12.56 -52.34
CA TRP A 463 -13.13 -12.68 -52.08
C TRP A 463 -13.83 -12.76 -53.44
N PRO A 464 -14.64 -13.80 -53.72
CA PRO A 464 -15.46 -13.82 -54.93
C PRO A 464 -16.45 -12.66 -54.88
N GLU A 465 -16.47 -11.85 -55.92
CA GLU A 465 -17.42 -10.74 -56.15
C GLU A 465 -18.89 -11.19 -56.05
#